data_5ed564d4d1e522ba60b5640892f4f008
#
_entry.id   5ed564d4d1e522ba60b5640892f4f008
#
_cell.length_a   1.000
_cell.length_b   1.000
_cell.length_c   1.000
_cell.angle_alpha   90.00
_cell.angle_beta   90.00
_cell.angle_gamma   90.00
#
_symmetry.space_group_name_H-M   'P 1'
#
loop_
_entity.id
_entity.type
_entity.pdbx_description
1 polymer ?
#
loop_
_entity_poly.entity_id
_entity_poly.type
_entity_poly.pdbx_seq_one_letter_code
_entity_poly.pdbx_strand_id
1 'polypeptide(L)' 'MDYATKLLYQSNYWYNDGLKKATIRDLSGAMTSLKKSLQYNRDNIAARNLLGLVYYGRGEVAEALTEWILSKNFQSH' A
#
# COMPACT_ATOMS: atom_id res chain seq x y z
N MET A 1 -6.14 15.23 18.36
CA MET A 1 -5.24 14.41 17.51
C MET A 1 -4.33 15.33 16.73
N ASP A 2 -3.02 15.16 16.84
CA ASP A 2 -2.09 15.99 16.13
C ASP A 2 -2.00 15.65 14.64
N TYR A 3 -1.27 16.47 13.88
CA TYR A 3 -1.21 16.32 12.43
C TYR A 3 -0.56 14.99 12.02
N ALA A 4 0.54 14.61 12.67
CA ALA A 4 1.25 13.37 12.33
C ALA A 4 0.37 12.15 12.60
N THR A 5 -0.35 12.13 13.72
CA THR A 5 -1.29 11.04 14.03
C THR A 5 -2.43 10.97 13.03
N LYS A 6 -2.93 12.13 12.56
CA LYS A 6 -3.96 12.17 11.51
C LYS A 6 -3.46 11.54 10.22
N LEU A 7 -2.20 11.79 9.85
CA LEU A 7 -1.62 11.18 8.64
C LEU A 7 -1.54 9.67 8.76
N LEU A 8 -1.11 9.17 9.92
CA LEU A 8 -1.05 7.71 10.16
C LEU A 8 -2.46 7.09 10.10
N TYR A 9 -3.43 7.76 10.71
CA TYR A 9 -4.82 7.30 10.70
C TYR A 9 -5.34 7.21 9.26
N GLN A 10 -5.13 8.26 8.47
CA GLN A 10 -5.57 8.29 7.07
C GLN A 10 -4.87 7.22 6.24
N SER A 11 -3.58 7.01 6.46
CA SER A 11 -2.85 5.96 5.77
C SER A 11 -3.47 4.58 6.04
N ASN A 12 -3.77 4.30 7.31
CA ASN A 12 -4.36 3.01 7.68
C ASN A 12 -5.78 2.85 7.16
N TYR A 13 -6.56 3.93 7.12
CA TYR A 13 -7.89 3.91 6.52
C TYR A 13 -7.82 3.47 5.05
N TRP A 14 -6.93 4.07 4.28
CA TRP A 14 -6.82 3.74 2.85
C TRP A 14 -6.19 2.37 2.62
N TYR A 15 -5.30 1.94 3.51
CA TYR A 15 -4.80 0.57 3.47
C TYR A 15 -5.96 -0.43 3.66
N ASN A 16 -6.80 -0.22 4.67
CA ASN A 16 -7.94 -1.11 4.91
C ASN A 16 -8.92 -1.12 3.75
N ASP A 17 -9.16 0.04 3.14
CA ASP A 17 -10.00 0.12 1.95
C ASP A 17 -9.39 -0.68 0.79
N GLY A 18 -8.09 -0.53 0.57
CA GLY A 18 -7.38 -1.29 -0.45
C GLY A 18 -7.44 -2.79 -0.21
N LEU A 19 -7.30 -3.21 1.05
CA LEU A 19 -7.38 -4.62 1.41
C LEU A 19 -8.76 -5.20 1.09
N LYS A 20 -9.83 -4.48 1.41
CA LYS A 20 -11.19 -4.89 1.09
C LYS A 20 -11.38 -5.07 -0.42
N LYS A 21 -10.89 -4.11 -1.20
CA LYS A 21 -10.99 -4.14 -2.66
C LYS A 21 -10.18 -5.29 -3.25
N ALA A 22 -8.97 -5.54 -2.73
CA ALA A 22 -8.16 -6.68 -3.17
C ALA A 22 -8.86 -8.01 -2.88
N THR A 23 -9.52 -8.12 -1.74
CA THR A 23 -10.22 -9.33 -1.32
C THR A 23 -11.33 -9.70 -2.31
N ILE A 24 -12.03 -8.71 -2.85
CA ILE A 24 -13.08 -8.95 -3.85
C ILE A 24 -12.55 -8.87 -5.29
N ARG A 25 -11.22 -8.87 -5.46
CA ARG A 25 -10.54 -8.86 -6.76
C ARG A 25 -10.75 -7.57 -7.57
N ASP A 26 -11.08 -6.47 -6.91
CA ASP A 26 -11.05 -5.15 -7.53
C ASP A 26 -9.62 -4.62 -7.45
N LEU A 27 -8.75 -5.14 -8.32
CA LEU A 27 -7.32 -4.83 -8.25
C LEU A 27 -7.01 -3.38 -8.60
N SER A 28 -7.74 -2.81 -9.58
CA SER A 28 -7.56 -1.40 -9.93
C SER A 28 -7.97 -0.47 -8.81
N GLY A 29 -9.10 -0.75 -8.17
CA GLY A 29 -9.55 0.03 -7.00
C GLY A 29 -8.60 -0.14 -5.82
N ALA A 30 -8.12 -1.35 -5.58
CA ALA A 30 -7.14 -1.62 -4.54
C ALA A 30 -5.86 -0.83 -4.76
N MET A 31 -5.35 -0.81 -5.99
CA MET A 31 -4.16 -0.07 -6.35
C MET A 31 -4.31 1.42 -6.02
N THR A 32 -5.44 2.01 -6.40
CA THR A 32 -5.72 3.43 -6.13
C THR A 32 -5.72 3.72 -4.63
N SER A 33 -6.40 2.89 -3.85
CA SER A 33 -6.49 3.08 -2.40
C SER A 33 -5.14 2.91 -1.72
N LEU A 34 -4.35 1.92 -2.14
CA LEU A 34 -3.03 1.66 -1.55
C LEU A 34 -2.03 2.77 -1.88
N LYS A 35 -2.08 3.31 -3.09
CA LYS A 35 -1.26 4.47 -3.44
C LYS A 35 -1.63 5.68 -2.57
N LYS A 36 -2.92 5.86 -2.29
CA LYS A 36 -3.38 6.92 -1.42
C LYS A 36 -2.90 6.72 0.01
N SER A 37 -2.93 5.48 0.50
CA SER A 37 -2.36 5.13 1.80
C SER A 37 -0.91 5.59 1.90
N LEU A 38 -0.11 5.32 0.87
CA LEU A 38 1.32 5.66 0.84
C LEU A 38 1.55 7.17 0.67
N GLN A 39 0.62 7.91 0.11
CA GLN A 39 0.68 9.37 0.09
C GLN A 39 0.58 9.96 1.50
N TYR A 40 -0.25 9.37 2.35
CA TYR A 40 -0.39 9.82 3.73
C TYR A 40 0.76 9.35 4.62
N ASN A 41 1.26 8.13 4.40
CA ASN A 41 2.42 7.60 5.12
C ASN A 41 3.21 6.66 4.20
N ARG A 42 4.29 7.18 3.63
CA ARG A 42 5.15 6.41 2.73
C ARG A 42 5.81 5.21 3.41
N ASP A 43 5.86 5.20 4.72
CA ASP A 43 6.48 4.13 5.52
C ASP A 43 5.47 3.08 5.97
N ASN A 44 4.26 3.12 5.45
CA ASN A 44 3.26 2.08 5.72
C ASN A 44 3.65 0.81 4.97
N ILE A 45 4.40 -0.06 5.65
CA ILE A 45 4.95 -1.28 5.04
C ILE A 45 3.85 -2.23 4.63
N ALA A 46 2.78 -2.36 5.42
CA ALA A 46 1.65 -3.21 5.07
C ALA A 46 1.01 -2.77 3.74
N ALA A 47 0.82 -1.47 3.55
CA ALA A 47 0.26 -0.94 2.31
C ALA A 47 1.20 -1.19 1.13
N ARG A 48 2.51 -1.03 1.33
CA ARG A 48 3.49 -1.25 0.27
C ARG A 48 3.57 -2.71 -0.13
N ASN A 49 3.57 -3.62 0.83
CA ASN A 49 3.58 -5.06 0.55
C ASN A 49 2.32 -5.48 -0.20
N LEU A 50 1.16 -4.98 0.22
CA LEU A 50 -0.09 -5.31 -0.45
C LEU A 50 -0.14 -4.71 -1.85
N LEU A 51 0.37 -3.49 -2.02
CA LEU A 51 0.46 -2.87 -3.36
C LEU A 51 1.30 -3.73 -4.29
N GLY A 52 2.42 -4.27 -3.79
CA GLY A 52 3.23 -5.20 -4.59
C GLY A 52 2.44 -6.42 -5.03
N LEU A 53 1.66 -7.02 -4.13
CA LEU A 53 0.81 -8.16 -4.48
C LEU A 53 -0.25 -7.78 -5.51
N VAL A 54 -0.84 -6.59 -5.39
CA VAL A 54 -1.85 -6.10 -6.34
C VAL A 54 -1.22 -5.91 -7.72
N TYR A 55 -0.04 -5.28 -7.79
CA TYR A 55 0.69 -5.14 -9.05
C TYR A 55 0.96 -6.51 -9.67
N TYR A 56 1.44 -7.46 -8.87
CA TYR A 56 1.72 -8.81 -9.35
C TYR A 56 0.45 -9.45 -9.90
N GLY A 57 -0.67 -9.32 -9.20
CA GLY A 57 -1.96 -9.86 -9.64
C GLY A 57 -2.45 -9.25 -10.95
N ARG A 58 -2.03 -8.02 -11.26
CA ARG A 58 -2.33 -7.34 -12.51
C ARG A 58 -1.33 -7.66 -13.62
N GLY A 59 -0.30 -8.45 -13.33
CA GLY A 59 0.77 -8.77 -14.29
C GLY A 59 1.85 -7.71 -14.39
N GLU A 60 1.84 -6.71 -13.51
CA GLU A 60 2.82 -5.62 -13.49
C GLU A 60 3.99 -6.00 -12.59
N VAL A 61 4.83 -6.92 -13.06
CA VAL A 61 5.88 -7.56 -12.25
C VAL A 61 6.98 -6.57 -11.86
N ALA A 62 7.37 -5.67 -12.76
CA ALA A 62 8.41 -4.69 -12.46
C ALA A 62 7.99 -3.76 -11.32
N GLU A 63 6.73 -3.31 -11.34
CA GLU A 63 6.17 -2.46 -10.29
C GLU A 63 6.08 -3.23 -8.97
N ALA A 64 5.69 -4.51 -9.02
CA ALA A 64 5.63 -5.36 -7.83
C ALA A 64 7.00 -5.49 -7.18
N LEU A 65 8.03 -5.76 -7.96
CA LEU A 65 9.40 -5.89 -7.47
C LEU A 65 9.89 -4.59 -6.83
N THR A 66 9.56 -3.45 -7.44
CA THR A 66 9.93 -2.13 -6.90
C THR A 66 9.34 -1.94 -5.50
N GLU A 67 8.05 -2.25 -5.32
CA GLU A 67 7.41 -2.10 -4.01
C GLU A 67 8.03 -3.03 -2.98
N TRP A 68 8.33 -4.26 -3.34
CA TRP A 68 8.92 -5.23 -2.42
C TRP A 68 10.34 -4.87 -2.03
N ILE A 69 11.13 -4.32 -2.94
CA ILE A 69 12.48 -3.83 -2.64
C ILE A 69 12.41 -2.66 -1.66
N LEU A 70 11.52 -1.70 -1.90
CA LEU A 70 11.32 -0.56 -1.01
C LEU A 70 10.87 -1.02 0.38
N SER A 71 9.93 -1.96 0.46
CA SER A 71 9.46 -2.51 1.71
C SER A 71 10.59 -3.17 2.50
N LYS A 72 11.41 -3.97 1.82
CA LYS A 72 12.58 -4.62 2.44
C LYS A 72 13.56 -3.60 3.00
N ASN A 73 13.83 -2.52 2.27
CA ASN A 73 14.75 -1.49 2.73
C ASN A 73 14.26 -0.82 4.01
N PHE A 74 12.96 -0.58 4.16
CA PHE A 74 12.40 -0.04 5.40
C PHE A 74 12.51 -1.01 6.55
N GLN A 75 12.48 -2.31 6.30
CA GLN A 75 12.54 -3.33 7.33
C GLN A 75 13.98 -3.72 7.73
N SER A 76 14.98 -3.30 6.97
CA SER A 76 16.37 -3.78 7.09
C SER A 76 17.23 -2.89 7.98
N HIS A 77 16.71 -2.34 9.03
CA HIS A 77 17.47 -1.47 9.94
C HIS A 77 18.19 -2.25 11.02
#